data_4068b61125e28af33de1e4417b00bd38
#
_entry.id   4068b61125e28af33de1e4417b00bd38
#
_cell.length_a   1.000
_cell.length_b   1.000
_cell.length_c   1.000
_cell.angle_alpha   90.00
_cell.angle_beta   90.00
_cell.angle_gamma   90.00
#
_symmetry.space_group_name_H-M   'P 1'
#
loop_
_entity.id
_entity.type
_entity.pdbx_description
1 polymer ?
#
loop_
_entity_poly.entity_id
_entity_poly.type
_entity_poly.pdbx_seq_one_letter_code
_entity_poly.pdbx_strand_id
1 'polypeptide(L)'
;ELDVSELPNIKTLLAFDNTYTAPLHGFRDAFDYYNQCSAIKFISHIQRPTLIVNALNDPFLSAECFPTDISNPYLMFEYPERGGHVGFALFNKNGLYWSELRALEFIQQTL
;
A
#
# COMPACT_ATOMS: atom_id res chain seq x y z
N GLU A 1 -12.37 23.68 -11.86
CA GLU A 1 -11.57 22.98 -12.88
C GLU A 1 -10.13 22.98 -12.40
N LEU A 2 -9.45 21.83 -12.43
CA LEU A 2 -8.07 21.72 -11.97
C LEU A 2 -7.13 22.31 -13.03
N ASP A 3 -6.23 23.20 -12.63
CA ASP A 3 -5.16 23.69 -13.52
C ASP A 3 -4.10 22.60 -13.69
N VAL A 4 -3.92 22.13 -14.91
CA VAL A 4 -2.97 21.07 -15.27
C VAL A 4 -1.77 21.59 -16.07
N SER A 5 -1.55 22.90 -16.12
CA SER A 5 -0.50 23.55 -16.92
C SER A 5 0.91 23.08 -16.54
N GLU A 6 1.14 22.73 -15.28
CA GLU A 6 2.44 22.25 -14.78
C GLU A 6 2.74 20.77 -15.05
N LEU A 7 1.73 19.98 -15.46
CA LEU A 7 1.90 18.53 -15.67
C LEU A 7 3.06 18.17 -16.61
N PRO A 8 3.32 18.86 -17.73
CA PRO A 8 4.44 18.55 -18.60
C PRO A 8 5.84 18.72 -17.94
N ASN A 9 5.92 19.53 -16.90
CA ASN A 9 7.16 19.85 -16.19
C ASN A 9 7.45 18.86 -15.06
N ILE A 10 6.47 18.11 -14.62
CA ILE A 10 6.58 17.16 -13.50
C ILE A 10 7.29 15.89 -13.93
N LYS A 11 8.35 15.52 -13.21
CA LYS A 11 9.20 14.35 -13.52
C LYS A 11 9.25 13.32 -12.38
N THR A 12 8.70 13.63 -11.21
CA THR A 12 8.72 12.74 -10.04
C THR A 12 7.37 12.73 -9.35
N LEU A 13 7.05 11.64 -8.64
CA LEU A 13 5.85 11.54 -7.81
C LEU A 13 5.84 12.62 -6.72
N LEU A 14 6.99 12.88 -6.10
CA LEU A 14 7.10 13.94 -5.10
C LEU A 14 6.73 15.32 -5.67
N ALA A 15 7.18 15.65 -6.88
CA ALA A 15 6.80 16.90 -7.54
C ALA A 15 5.29 16.92 -7.87
N PHE A 16 4.73 15.79 -8.29
CA PHE A 16 3.31 15.67 -8.54
C PHE A 16 2.48 15.90 -7.26
N ASP A 17 2.88 15.25 -6.18
CA ASP A 17 2.18 15.37 -4.91
C ASP A 17 2.28 16.78 -4.31
N ASN A 18 3.42 17.44 -4.47
CA ASN A 18 3.56 18.85 -4.06
C ASN A 18 2.68 19.80 -4.88
N THR A 19 2.56 19.56 -6.18
CA THR A 19 1.87 20.48 -7.09
C THR A 19 0.36 20.24 -7.08
N TYR A 20 -0.07 18.99 -6.99
CA TYR A 20 -1.48 18.63 -7.14
C TYR A 20 -2.07 17.94 -5.92
N THR A 21 -1.53 16.81 -5.48
CA THR A 21 -2.16 16.00 -4.43
C THR A 21 -2.29 16.76 -3.13
N ALA A 22 -1.22 17.34 -2.64
CA ALA A 22 -1.21 18.03 -1.36
C ALA A 22 -2.13 19.28 -1.37
N PRO A 23 -2.02 20.21 -2.30
CA PRO A 23 -2.90 21.38 -2.34
C PRO A 23 -4.36 21.03 -2.54
N LEU A 24 -4.66 20.05 -3.41
CA LEU A 24 -6.04 19.62 -3.68
C LEU A 24 -6.76 19.10 -2.45
N HIS A 25 -6.01 18.44 -1.55
CA HIS A 25 -6.53 17.85 -0.31
C HIS A 25 -6.24 18.71 0.94
N GLY A 26 -5.76 19.94 0.79
CA GLY A 26 -5.56 20.88 1.88
C GLY A 26 -4.30 20.63 2.74
N PHE A 27 -3.35 19.85 2.24
CA PHE A 27 -2.04 19.69 2.87
C PHE A 27 -1.09 20.79 2.42
N ARG A 28 -0.13 21.13 3.28
CA ARG A 28 0.86 22.17 3.02
C ARG A 28 1.80 21.81 1.86
N ASP A 29 2.26 20.55 1.84
CA ASP A 29 3.19 19.98 0.88
C ASP A 29 3.08 18.44 0.86
N ALA A 30 3.81 17.76 -0.04
CA ALA A 30 3.78 16.31 -0.13
C ALA A 30 4.26 15.61 1.15
N PHE A 31 5.24 16.16 1.86
CA PHE A 31 5.70 15.56 3.13
C PHE A 31 4.67 15.67 4.23
N ASP A 32 3.94 16.78 4.27
CA ASP A 32 2.81 16.95 5.20
C ASP A 32 1.71 15.92 4.89
N TYR A 33 1.39 15.74 3.61
CA TYR A 33 0.46 14.71 3.13
C TYR A 33 0.93 13.30 3.54
N TYR A 34 2.16 12.91 3.22
CA TYR A 34 2.70 11.60 3.59
C TYR A 34 2.72 11.41 5.11
N ASN A 35 3.10 12.45 5.84
CA ASN A 35 3.18 12.38 7.29
C ASN A 35 1.82 12.22 7.97
N GLN A 36 0.77 12.80 7.42
CA GLN A 36 -0.57 12.67 7.97
C GLN A 36 -1.34 11.44 7.49
N CYS A 37 -1.06 10.96 6.27
CA CYS A 37 -1.85 9.90 5.62
C CYS A 37 -1.15 8.54 5.59
N SER A 38 0.11 8.43 6.03
CA SER A 38 0.82 7.14 6.03
C SER A 38 0.13 6.12 6.93
N ALA A 39 -0.23 4.97 6.35
CA ALA A 39 -0.93 3.89 7.03
C ALA A 39 -0.17 3.37 8.26
N ILE A 40 1.17 3.41 8.27
CA ILE A 40 2.01 2.92 9.36
C ILE A 40 1.65 3.54 10.72
N LYS A 41 1.13 4.76 10.74
CA LYS A 41 0.71 5.46 11.96
C LYS A 41 -0.62 4.97 12.52
N PHE A 42 -1.43 4.32 11.71
CA PHE A 42 -2.78 3.92 12.06
C PHE A 42 -2.93 2.41 12.26
N ILE A 43 -2.05 1.60 11.69
CA ILE A 43 -2.20 0.13 11.71
C ILE A 43 -2.19 -0.45 13.11
N SER A 44 -1.48 0.16 14.07
CA SER A 44 -1.51 -0.28 15.48
C SER A 44 -2.88 -0.11 16.15
N HIS A 45 -3.76 0.73 15.60
CA HIS A 45 -5.10 1.01 16.12
C HIS A 45 -6.21 0.21 15.43
N ILE A 46 -5.88 -0.63 14.48
CA ILE A 46 -6.86 -1.48 13.79
C ILE A 46 -7.48 -2.46 14.78
N GLN A 47 -8.81 -2.55 14.79
CA GLN A 47 -9.62 -3.39 15.68
C GLN A 47 -10.48 -4.40 14.92
N ARG A 48 -10.06 -4.78 13.74
CA ARG A 48 -10.70 -5.81 12.91
C ARG A 48 -9.63 -6.73 12.34
N PRO A 49 -9.91 -8.01 12.14
CA PRO A 49 -8.99 -8.90 11.44
C PRO A 49 -8.57 -8.28 10.11
N THR A 50 -7.28 -8.08 9.93
CA THR A 50 -6.71 -7.41 8.75
C THR A 50 -5.47 -8.16 8.31
N LEU A 51 -5.45 -8.56 7.04
CA LEU A 51 -4.29 -9.14 6.38
C LEU A 51 -3.60 -8.05 5.54
N ILE A 52 -2.32 -7.84 5.80
CA ILE A 52 -1.46 -6.91 5.04
C ILE A 52 -0.45 -7.75 4.26
N VAL A 53 -0.47 -7.62 2.95
CA VAL A 53 0.39 -8.39 2.04
C VAL A 53 1.25 -7.45 1.22
N ASN A 54 2.57 -7.58 1.35
CA ASN A 54 3.56 -6.87 0.54
C ASN A 54 4.58 -7.87 0.02
N ALA A 55 4.85 -7.89 -1.29
CA ALA A 55 5.90 -8.77 -1.83
C ALA A 55 7.29 -8.20 -1.57
N LEU A 56 8.23 -9.05 -1.12
CA LEU A 56 9.62 -8.61 -0.86
C LEU A 56 10.36 -8.13 -2.11
N ASN A 57 9.91 -8.55 -3.29
CA ASN A 57 10.48 -8.12 -4.56
C ASN A 57 9.70 -6.97 -5.23
N ASP A 58 8.87 -6.24 -4.49
CA ASP A 58 8.20 -5.05 -5.00
C ASP A 58 9.21 -3.91 -5.19
N PRO A 59 9.43 -3.42 -6.42
CA PRO A 59 10.43 -2.38 -6.69
C PRO A 59 10.03 -0.97 -6.19
N PHE A 60 8.78 -0.78 -5.77
CA PHE A 60 8.28 0.50 -5.29
C PHE A 60 8.28 0.62 -3.76
N LEU A 61 8.51 -0.48 -3.03
CA LEU A 61 8.47 -0.50 -1.58
C LEU A 61 9.88 -0.46 -1.00
N SER A 62 10.10 0.44 -0.05
CA SER A 62 11.31 0.48 0.78
C SER A 62 11.19 -0.48 1.98
N ALA A 63 12.28 -0.69 2.70
CA ALA A 63 12.32 -1.61 3.85
C ALA A 63 11.31 -1.23 4.95
N GLU A 64 11.01 0.05 5.10
CA GLU A 64 10.04 0.56 6.07
C GLU A 64 8.59 0.13 5.77
N CYS A 65 8.32 -0.35 4.57
CA CYS A 65 7.01 -0.92 4.20
C CYS A 65 6.79 -2.36 4.68
N PHE A 66 7.78 -2.94 5.38
CA PHE A 66 7.76 -4.31 5.92
C PHE A 66 7.93 -4.29 7.45
N PRO A 67 7.00 -3.69 8.21
CA PRO A 67 7.12 -3.63 9.66
C PRO A 67 7.10 -5.03 10.28
N THR A 68 8.00 -5.27 11.24
CA THR A 68 8.14 -6.55 11.96
C THR A 68 7.88 -6.42 13.47
N ASP A 69 7.77 -5.20 13.97
CA ASP A 69 7.71 -4.87 15.39
C ASP A 69 6.33 -4.37 15.86
N ILE A 70 5.31 -4.42 14.99
CA ILE A 70 3.96 -4.00 15.35
C ILE A 70 3.21 -5.16 16.01
N SER A 71 2.96 -5.02 17.30
CA SER A 71 2.14 -5.96 18.06
C SER A 71 0.69 -5.51 18.08
N ASN A 72 -0.15 -6.14 17.25
CA ASN A 72 -1.60 -5.94 17.25
C ASN A 72 -2.28 -7.29 16.91
N PRO A 73 -3.14 -7.83 17.79
CA PRO A 73 -3.76 -9.15 17.60
C PRO A 73 -4.70 -9.23 16.40
N TYR A 74 -5.10 -8.10 15.83
CA TYR A 74 -5.94 -8.04 14.64
C TYR A 74 -5.14 -8.03 13.34
N LEU A 75 -3.81 -7.86 13.40
CA LEU A 75 -2.98 -7.76 12.22
C LEU A 75 -2.26 -9.08 11.91
N MET A 76 -2.32 -9.45 10.65
CA MET A 76 -1.49 -10.50 10.07
C MET A 76 -0.69 -9.89 8.92
N PHE A 77 0.64 -10.04 8.99
CA PHE A 77 1.54 -9.59 7.94
C PHE A 77 2.05 -10.79 7.16
N GLU A 78 1.99 -10.70 5.84
CA GLU A 78 2.57 -11.70 4.95
C GLU A 78 3.47 -11.01 3.92
N TYR A 79 4.71 -11.48 3.86
CA TYR A 79 5.74 -10.94 2.98
C TYR A 79 6.27 -12.02 2.03
N PRO A 80 5.49 -12.40 0.99
CA PRO A 80 5.96 -13.36 0.00
C PRO A 80 7.23 -12.86 -0.70
N GLU A 81 8.15 -13.78 -0.99
CA GLU A 81 9.39 -13.43 -1.69
C GLU A 81 9.13 -12.83 -3.08
N ARG A 82 8.04 -13.27 -3.72
CA ARG A 82 7.68 -12.89 -5.09
C ARG A 82 6.22 -12.51 -5.19
N GLY A 83 5.94 -11.44 -5.89
CA GLY A 83 4.60 -10.90 -6.13
C GLY A 83 4.67 -9.63 -6.97
N GLY A 84 5.83 -8.96 -6.97
CA GLY A 84 5.98 -7.65 -7.58
C GLY A 84 5.02 -6.63 -6.97
N HIS A 85 4.74 -5.57 -7.69
CA HIS A 85 3.76 -4.58 -7.25
C HIS A 85 2.34 -5.08 -7.58
N VAL A 86 1.66 -5.66 -6.58
CA VAL A 86 0.27 -6.20 -6.61
C VAL A 86 -0.03 -7.29 -7.68
N GLY A 87 0.98 -7.83 -8.34
CA GLY A 87 0.77 -8.83 -9.39
C GLY A 87 0.39 -10.21 -8.86
N PHE A 88 1.16 -10.76 -7.94
CA PHE A 88 0.96 -12.07 -7.30
C PHE A 88 0.49 -13.19 -8.24
N ALA A 89 1.03 -13.20 -9.47
CA ALA A 89 0.63 -14.13 -10.50
C ALA A 89 1.00 -15.57 -10.13
N LEU A 90 0.08 -16.51 -10.37
CA LEU A 90 0.29 -17.95 -10.27
C LEU A 90 0.07 -18.60 -11.62
N PHE A 91 0.99 -19.50 -12.00
CA PHE A 91 0.77 -20.40 -13.12
C PHE A 91 -0.10 -21.58 -12.69
N ASN A 92 -1.41 -21.47 -12.88
CA ASN A 92 -2.37 -22.53 -12.60
C ASN A 92 -3.44 -22.65 -13.70
N LYS A 93 -4.13 -23.80 -13.73
CA LYS A 93 -5.15 -24.07 -14.75
C LYS A 93 -6.42 -23.23 -14.60
N ASN A 94 -6.64 -22.63 -13.44
CA ASN A 94 -7.87 -21.91 -13.12
C ASN A 94 -7.74 -20.41 -13.41
N GLY A 95 -6.54 -19.91 -13.74
CA GLY A 95 -6.30 -18.49 -14.01
C GLY A 95 -6.44 -17.58 -12.77
N LEU A 96 -6.38 -18.15 -11.56
CA LEU A 96 -6.51 -17.40 -10.31
C LEU A 96 -5.16 -16.84 -9.87
N TYR A 97 -5.16 -15.65 -9.31
CA TYR A 97 -3.98 -15.07 -8.67
C TYR A 97 -3.81 -15.61 -7.25
N TRP A 98 -2.57 -15.65 -6.78
CA TRP A 98 -2.28 -16.05 -5.40
C TRP A 98 -3.01 -15.17 -4.39
N SER A 99 -3.06 -13.85 -4.64
CA SER A 99 -3.74 -12.87 -3.79
C SER A 99 -5.23 -13.13 -3.63
N GLU A 100 -5.90 -13.61 -4.69
CA GLU A 100 -7.33 -13.97 -4.64
C GLU A 100 -7.57 -15.19 -3.75
N LEU A 101 -6.75 -16.23 -3.93
CA LEU A 101 -6.82 -17.44 -3.12
C LEU A 101 -6.53 -17.13 -1.64
N ARG A 102 -5.50 -16.34 -1.38
CA ARG A 102 -5.10 -15.98 -0.02
C ARG A 102 -6.13 -15.09 0.67
N ALA A 103 -6.73 -14.15 -0.04
CA ALA A 103 -7.80 -13.32 0.49
C ALA A 103 -9.02 -14.16 0.89
N LEU A 104 -9.42 -15.10 0.04
CA LEU A 104 -10.54 -16.02 0.33
C LEU A 104 -10.24 -16.87 1.56
N GLU A 105 -9.06 -17.44 1.65
CA GLU A 105 -8.62 -18.23 2.81
C GLU A 105 -8.66 -17.41 4.11
N PHE A 106 -8.14 -16.18 4.08
CA PHE A 106 -8.16 -15.29 5.23
C PHE A 106 -9.58 -14.97 5.68
N ILE A 107 -10.48 -14.65 4.76
CA ILE A 107 -11.90 -14.38 5.07
C ILE A 107 -12.56 -15.61 5.72
N GLN A 108 -12.31 -16.80 5.19
CA GLN A 108 -12.88 -18.04 5.75
C GLN A 108 -12.36 -18.37 7.16
N GLN A 109 -11.14 -17.96 7.49
CA GLN A 109 -10.56 -18.18 8.82
C GLN A 109 -11.03 -17.15 9.86
N THR A 110 -11.57 -16.02 9.44
CA THR A 110 -11.92 -14.89 10.30
C THR A 110 -13.41 -14.68 10.49
N LEU A 111 -14.24 -15.41 9.76
CA LEU A 111 -15.71 -15.47 9.92
C LEU A 111 -16.10 -16.56 10.90
#